data_af3eed976c1d979db63af27f497ddd17
#
_entry.id   af3eed976c1d979db63af27f497ddd17
#
_cell.length_a   1.000
_cell.length_b   1.000
_cell.length_c   1.000
_cell.angle_alpha   90.00
_cell.angle_beta   90.00
_cell.angle_gamma   90.00
#
_symmetry.space_group_name_H-M   'P 1'
#
loop_
_entity.id
_entity.type
_entity.pdbx_description
1 polymer ?
#
loop_
_entity_poly.entity_id
_entity_poly.type
_entity_poly.pdbx_seq_one_letter_code
_entity_poly.pdbx_strand_id
1 'polypeptide(L)'
;MNFQSLSAARYSLRKFSPQPVEPEKLALVLEAGRSAPTAHNFQPQRIFVLQSPEALEKADGCMGSHFHPPVILAVAYDPAVSWKRETDGKDHGEIDAAIAAAQMMLQAADLGLGTTYVGMFEPDKLLAAF
;
A
#
# COMPACT_ATOMS: atom_id res chain seq x y z
N MET A 1 -15.61 11.45 -10.87
CA MET A 1 -15.37 12.39 -9.74
C MET A 1 -14.07 13.13 -10.06
N ASN A 2 -14.03 14.45 -9.85
CA ASN A 2 -12.77 15.17 -10.04
C ASN A 2 -11.83 14.95 -8.84
N PHE A 3 -10.58 15.30 -9.00
CA PHE A 3 -9.56 15.04 -7.97
C PHE A 3 -9.88 15.72 -6.63
N GLN A 4 -10.38 16.95 -6.66
CA GLN A 4 -10.70 17.67 -5.44
C GLN A 4 -11.79 16.94 -4.63
N SER A 5 -12.85 16.51 -5.30
CA SER A 5 -13.92 15.73 -4.67
C SER A 5 -13.44 14.38 -4.17
N LEU A 6 -12.61 13.71 -4.96
CA LEU A 6 -12.02 12.41 -4.60
C LEU A 6 -11.15 12.53 -3.36
N SER A 7 -10.26 13.51 -3.34
CA SER A 7 -9.36 13.75 -2.23
C SER A 7 -10.13 14.04 -0.93
N ALA A 8 -11.24 14.80 -1.01
CA ALA A 8 -12.07 15.08 0.15
C ALA A 8 -12.91 13.89 0.61
N ALA A 9 -13.34 13.03 -0.33
CA ALA A 9 -14.21 11.90 -0.04
C ALA A 9 -13.46 10.68 0.54
N ARG A 10 -12.17 10.51 0.22
CA ARG A 10 -11.38 9.40 0.75
C ARG A 10 -11.30 9.50 2.29
N TYR A 11 -11.58 8.40 2.95
CA TYR A 11 -11.46 8.31 4.41
C TYR A 11 -10.87 6.95 4.81
N SER A 12 -10.41 6.84 6.04
CA SER A 12 -9.87 5.59 6.58
C SER A 12 -11.01 4.68 7.02
N LEU A 13 -11.23 3.62 6.26
CA LEU A 13 -12.22 2.59 6.58
C LEU A 13 -11.58 1.53 7.49
N ARG A 14 -12.22 1.25 8.63
CA ARG A 14 -11.70 0.29 9.62
C ARG A 14 -12.62 -0.88 9.88
N LYS A 15 -13.59 -1.08 9.02
CA LYS A 15 -14.49 -2.23 9.06
C LYS A 15 -14.81 -2.63 7.63
N PHE A 16 -14.34 -3.80 7.23
CA PHE A 16 -14.44 -4.26 5.84
C PHE A 16 -15.51 -5.34 5.71
N SER A 17 -16.18 -5.35 4.55
CA SER A 17 -17.05 -6.45 4.17
C SER A 17 -16.19 -7.65 3.76
N PRO A 18 -16.70 -8.89 3.88
CA PRO A 18 -15.98 -10.08 3.41
C PRO A 18 -15.98 -10.23 1.88
N GLN A 19 -16.64 -9.34 1.17
CA GLN A 19 -16.73 -9.39 -0.29
C GLN A 19 -15.35 -9.27 -0.92
N PRO A 20 -14.95 -10.19 -1.82
CA PRO A 20 -13.68 -10.08 -2.52
C PRO A 20 -13.61 -8.81 -3.38
N VAL A 21 -12.40 -8.29 -3.56
CA VAL A 21 -12.16 -7.18 -4.47
C VAL A 21 -12.13 -7.73 -5.90
N GLU A 22 -12.86 -7.08 -6.81
CA GLU A 22 -12.86 -7.48 -8.20
C GLU A 22 -11.44 -7.39 -8.79
N PRO A 23 -10.96 -8.42 -9.52
CA PRO A 23 -9.60 -8.42 -10.08
C PRO A 23 -9.27 -7.21 -10.93
N GLU A 24 -10.24 -6.70 -11.68
CA GLU A 24 -10.06 -5.52 -12.53
C GLU A 24 -9.80 -4.26 -11.72
N LYS A 25 -10.47 -4.12 -10.58
CA LYS A 25 -10.26 -2.99 -9.67
C LYS A 25 -8.89 -3.08 -9.00
N LEU A 26 -8.54 -4.28 -8.52
CA LEU A 26 -7.22 -4.50 -7.92
C LEU A 26 -6.10 -4.17 -8.89
N ALA A 27 -6.24 -4.57 -10.16
CA ALA A 27 -5.26 -4.27 -11.20
C ALA A 27 -5.07 -2.76 -11.39
N LEU A 28 -6.14 -1.98 -11.37
CA LEU A 28 -6.07 -0.52 -11.49
C LEU A 28 -5.40 0.11 -10.26
N VAL A 29 -5.67 -0.39 -9.07
CA VAL A 29 -5.02 0.07 -7.85
C VAL A 29 -3.52 -0.19 -7.91
N LEU A 30 -3.11 -1.39 -8.33
CA LEU A 30 -1.69 -1.75 -8.47
C LEU A 30 -1.00 -0.89 -9.54
N GLU A 31 -1.67 -0.60 -10.65
CA GLU A 31 -1.14 0.28 -11.70
C GLU A 31 -0.92 1.70 -11.18
N ALA A 32 -1.80 2.20 -10.33
CA ALA A 32 -1.61 3.50 -9.68
C ALA A 32 -0.34 3.52 -8.82
N GLY A 33 -0.06 2.43 -8.11
CA GLY A 33 1.17 2.28 -7.32
C GLY A 33 2.41 2.18 -8.20
N ARG A 34 2.31 1.44 -9.31
CA ARG A 34 3.40 1.29 -10.26
C ARG A 34 3.77 2.62 -10.93
N SER A 35 2.79 3.42 -11.29
CA SER A 35 2.98 4.67 -12.04
C SER A 35 3.22 5.89 -11.14
N ALA A 36 3.25 5.70 -9.82
CA ALA A 36 3.50 6.80 -8.89
C ALA A 36 4.90 7.41 -9.11
N PRO A 37 5.05 8.73 -8.91
CA PRO A 37 6.36 9.36 -9.03
C PRO A 37 7.31 8.86 -7.94
N THR A 38 8.58 8.70 -8.31
CA THR A 38 9.64 8.32 -7.38
C THR A 38 10.87 9.20 -7.61
N ALA A 39 11.72 9.31 -6.60
CA ALA A 39 12.95 10.09 -6.69
C ALA A 39 13.82 9.54 -7.83
N HIS A 40 14.19 10.42 -8.76
CA HIS A 40 14.95 10.10 -9.98
C HIS A 40 14.30 9.00 -10.84
N ASN A 41 13.03 8.74 -10.66
CA ASN A 41 12.31 7.68 -11.36
C ASN A 41 12.98 6.30 -11.20
N PHE A 42 13.61 6.06 -10.06
CA PHE A 42 14.28 4.79 -9.79
C PHE A 42 13.31 3.65 -9.53
N GLN A 43 12.08 3.96 -9.17
CA GLN A 43 10.99 2.97 -9.04
C GLN A 43 11.34 1.82 -8.08
N PRO A 44 11.74 2.15 -6.84
CA PRO A 44 12.15 1.13 -5.87
C PRO A 44 10.98 0.43 -5.19
N GLN A 45 9.75 0.95 -5.33
CA GLN A 45 8.59 0.39 -4.62
C GLN A 45 8.31 -1.04 -5.07
N ARG A 46 7.98 -1.87 -4.08
CA ARG A 46 7.59 -3.27 -4.27
C ARG A 46 6.29 -3.49 -3.52
N ILE A 47 5.26 -3.94 -4.22
CA ILE A 47 3.92 -4.07 -3.67
C ILE A 47 3.57 -5.55 -3.64
N PHE A 48 3.37 -6.07 -2.44
CA PHE A 48 2.99 -7.47 -2.22
C PHE A 48 1.49 -7.54 -1.97
N VAL A 49 0.81 -8.37 -2.74
CA VAL A 49 -0.64 -8.56 -2.64
C VAL A 49 -0.91 -9.78 -1.78
N LEU A 50 -1.54 -9.57 -0.63
CA LEU A 50 -1.89 -10.62 0.31
C LEU A 50 -3.40 -10.78 0.29
N GLN A 51 -3.90 -11.91 -0.25
CA GLN A 51 -5.32 -12.14 -0.36
C GLN A 51 -5.75 -13.60 -0.14
N SER A 52 -4.80 -14.53 -0.05
CA SER A 52 -5.16 -15.88 0.38
C SER A 52 -5.50 -15.89 1.88
N PRO A 53 -6.37 -16.78 2.35
CA PRO A 53 -6.68 -16.87 3.78
C PRO A 53 -5.43 -17.04 4.64
N GLU A 54 -4.45 -17.80 4.18
CA GLU A 54 -3.19 -18.05 4.89
C GLU A 54 -2.34 -16.79 4.97
N ALA A 55 -2.21 -16.04 3.87
CA ALA A 55 -1.44 -14.80 3.83
C ALA A 55 -2.08 -13.73 4.72
N LEU A 56 -3.40 -13.59 4.66
CA LEU A 56 -4.14 -12.64 5.49
C LEU A 56 -3.99 -12.96 6.98
N GLU A 57 -4.05 -14.24 7.36
CA GLU A 57 -3.85 -14.66 8.75
C GLU A 57 -2.43 -14.36 9.23
N LYS A 58 -1.42 -14.64 8.41
CA LYS A 58 -0.03 -14.33 8.74
C LYS A 58 0.18 -12.83 8.95
N ALA A 59 -0.36 -12.01 8.05
CA ALA A 59 -0.25 -10.56 8.14
C ALA A 59 -0.97 -10.04 9.38
N ASP A 60 -2.17 -10.55 9.66
CA ASP A 60 -2.93 -10.17 10.85
C ASP A 60 -2.16 -10.43 12.14
N GLY A 61 -1.42 -11.53 12.20
CA GLY A 61 -0.56 -11.87 13.34
C GLY A 61 0.61 -10.91 13.54
N CYS A 62 0.91 -10.05 12.58
CA CYS A 62 1.97 -9.05 12.66
C CYS A 62 1.43 -7.64 12.98
N MET A 63 0.13 -7.47 13.10
CA MET A 63 -0.51 -6.18 13.29
C MET A 63 -1.16 -6.05 14.66
N GLY A 64 -1.16 -4.83 15.19
CA GLY A 64 -1.88 -4.52 16.43
C GLY A 64 -3.36 -4.19 16.21
N SER A 65 -3.74 -3.92 14.96
CA SER A 65 -5.12 -3.60 14.57
C SER A 65 -5.67 -4.69 13.67
N HIS A 66 -6.85 -5.20 13.97
CA HIS A 66 -7.46 -6.35 13.30
C HIS A 66 -8.73 -5.93 12.59
N PHE A 67 -8.59 -5.40 11.37
CA PHE A 67 -9.72 -4.91 10.57
C PHE A 67 -10.28 -5.95 9.59
N HIS A 68 -9.56 -7.06 9.40
CA HIS A 68 -9.95 -8.20 8.56
C HIS A 68 -10.38 -7.82 7.14
N PRO A 69 -9.54 -7.08 6.39
CA PRO A 69 -9.87 -6.77 5.00
C PRO A 69 -9.69 -8.00 4.10
N PRO A 70 -10.37 -8.04 2.94
CA PRO A 70 -10.19 -9.15 1.99
C PRO A 70 -8.85 -9.10 1.24
N VAL A 71 -8.18 -7.95 1.22
CA VAL A 71 -6.87 -7.77 0.61
C VAL A 71 -6.02 -6.86 1.48
N ILE A 72 -4.76 -7.23 1.65
CA ILE A 72 -3.75 -6.37 2.25
C ILE A 72 -2.67 -6.13 1.21
N LEU A 73 -2.30 -4.87 1.02
CA LEU A 73 -1.15 -4.50 0.19
C LEU A 73 0.00 -4.12 1.10
N ALA A 74 1.06 -4.92 1.08
CA ALA A 74 2.29 -4.59 1.79
C ALA A 74 3.17 -3.77 0.85
N VAL A 75 3.32 -2.48 1.13
CA VAL A 75 4.08 -1.57 0.27
C VAL A 75 5.48 -1.45 0.85
N ALA A 76 6.43 -1.99 0.13
CA ALA A 76 7.83 -2.02 0.51
C ALA A 76 8.68 -1.31 -0.54
N TYR A 77 9.97 -1.23 -0.30
CA TYR A 77 10.91 -0.75 -1.30
C TYR A 77 12.20 -1.58 -1.26
N ASP A 78 12.90 -1.59 -2.39
CA ASP A 78 14.19 -2.24 -2.52
C ASP A 78 15.30 -1.21 -2.26
N PRO A 79 16.04 -1.32 -1.14
CA PRO A 79 17.08 -0.34 -0.81
C PRO A 79 18.29 -0.40 -1.76
N ALA A 80 18.43 -1.48 -2.55
CA ALA A 80 19.46 -1.55 -3.58
C ALA A 80 19.14 -0.67 -4.79
N VAL A 81 17.85 -0.31 -4.98
CA VAL A 81 17.36 0.46 -6.12
C VAL A 81 17.07 1.92 -5.74
N SER A 82 16.61 2.17 -4.52
CA SER A 82 16.19 3.49 -4.09
C SER A 82 17.28 4.54 -4.17
N TRP A 83 16.87 5.78 -4.43
CA TRP A 83 17.79 6.90 -4.50
C TRP A 83 18.25 7.32 -3.10
N LYS A 84 19.55 7.57 -2.96
CA LYS A 84 20.15 8.13 -1.76
C LYS A 84 20.63 9.55 -2.06
N ARG A 85 20.19 10.50 -1.24
CA ARG A 85 20.56 11.89 -1.43
C ARG A 85 22.07 12.07 -1.17
N GLU A 86 22.76 12.67 -2.11
CA GLU A 86 24.22 12.75 -2.07
C GLU A 86 24.74 13.57 -0.86
N THR A 87 24.00 14.62 -0.48
CA THR A 87 24.45 15.54 0.57
C THR A 87 24.47 14.94 1.97
N ASP A 88 23.55 14.00 2.26
CA ASP A 88 23.40 13.43 3.61
C ASP A 88 23.17 11.91 3.63
N GLY A 89 23.14 11.27 2.46
CA GLY A 89 22.91 9.84 2.34
C GLY A 89 21.48 9.38 2.62
N LYS A 90 20.51 10.30 2.72
CA LYS A 90 19.12 9.96 3.03
C LYS A 90 18.55 9.04 1.96
N ASP A 91 18.13 7.83 2.36
CA ASP A 91 17.44 6.89 1.50
C ASP A 91 16.00 7.36 1.29
N HIS A 92 15.60 7.54 0.04
CA HIS A 92 14.25 8.00 -0.33
C HIS A 92 13.25 6.88 -0.57
N GLY A 93 13.64 5.62 -0.35
CA GLY A 93 12.76 4.47 -0.62
C GLY A 93 11.48 4.50 0.18
N GLU A 94 11.55 4.84 1.46
CA GLU A 94 10.37 4.95 2.32
C GLU A 94 9.43 6.07 1.83
N ILE A 95 9.99 7.19 1.40
CA ILE A 95 9.21 8.30 0.84
C ILE A 95 8.51 7.85 -0.43
N ASP A 96 9.24 7.20 -1.34
CA ASP A 96 8.68 6.69 -2.60
C ASP A 96 7.55 5.68 -2.35
N ALA A 97 7.76 4.78 -1.39
CA ALA A 97 6.73 3.80 -1.02
C ALA A 97 5.47 4.49 -0.47
N ALA A 98 5.62 5.52 0.35
CA ALA A 98 4.49 6.28 0.90
C ALA A 98 3.71 7.00 -0.20
N ILE A 99 4.39 7.56 -1.19
CA ILE A 99 3.74 8.22 -2.34
C ILE A 99 2.94 7.19 -3.13
N ALA A 100 3.52 6.02 -3.41
CA ALA A 100 2.83 4.94 -4.11
C ALA A 100 1.60 4.47 -3.33
N ALA A 101 1.71 4.29 -2.02
CA ALA A 101 0.60 3.90 -1.16
C ALA A 101 -0.54 4.93 -1.22
N ALA A 102 -0.23 6.21 -1.10
CA ALA A 102 -1.24 7.28 -1.16
C ALA A 102 -1.96 7.29 -2.51
N GLN A 103 -1.23 7.12 -3.61
CA GLN A 103 -1.82 7.10 -4.94
C GLN A 103 -2.73 5.90 -5.15
N MET A 104 -2.35 4.74 -4.63
CA MET A 104 -3.21 3.55 -4.63
C MET A 104 -4.48 3.75 -3.81
N MET A 105 -4.38 4.41 -2.66
CA MET A 105 -5.55 4.69 -1.82
C MET A 105 -6.54 5.62 -2.54
N LEU A 106 -6.05 6.61 -3.26
CA LEU A 106 -6.90 7.50 -4.05
C LEU A 106 -7.56 6.76 -5.21
N GLN A 107 -6.82 5.90 -5.91
CA GLN A 107 -7.40 5.08 -6.99
C GLN A 107 -8.46 4.13 -6.44
N ALA A 108 -8.22 3.51 -5.30
CA ALA A 108 -9.19 2.64 -4.66
C ALA A 108 -10.48 3.41 -4.34
N ALA A 109 -10.38 4.61 -3.80
CA ALA A 109 -11.53 5.45 -3.49
C ALA A 109 -12.32 5.80 -4.76
N ASP A 110 -11.64 6.10 -5.86
CA ASP A 110 -12.27 6.39 -7.15
C ASP A 110 -13.05 5.18 -7.70
N LEU A 111 -12.64 3.98 -7.33
CA LEU A 111 -13.29 2.72 -7.72
C LEU A 111 -14.37 2.27 -6.72
N GLY A 112 -14.65 3.06 -5.70
CA GLY A 112 -15.64 2.71 -4.67
C GLY A 112 -15.13 1.73 -3.62
N LEU A 113 -13.81 1.54 -3.51
CA LEU A 113 -13.19 0.69 -2.51
C LEU A 113 -12.77 1.51 -1.29
N GLY A 114 -12.97 0.95 -0.10
CA GLY A 114 -12.47 1.54 1.14
C GLY A 114 -11.05 1.08 1.44
N THR A 115 -10.27 1.94 2.07
CA THR A 115 -8.90 1.63 2.49
C THR A 115 -8.60 2.22 3.86
N THR A 116 -7.57 1.69 4.50
CA THR A 116 -6.94 2.34 5.64
C THR A 116 -5.43 2.09 5.59
N TYR A 117 -4.67 3.13 5.92
CA TYR A 117 -3.23 3.04 6.03
C TYR A 117 -2.88 2.50 7.43
N VAL A 118 -2.08 1.42 7.48
CA VAL A 118 -1.72 0.79 8.75
C VAL A 118 -0.23 1.00 9.02
N GLY A 119 0.07 1.71 10.10
CA GLY A 119 1.42 1.87 10.61
C GLY A 119 1.72 0.99 11.83
N MET A 120 0.68 0.52 12.52
CA MET A 120 0.84 -0.29 13.73
C MET A 120 1.01 -1.77 13.37
N PHE A 121 2.22 -2.14 12.98
CA PHE A 121 2.60 -3.52 12.70
C PHE A 121 4.07 -3.73 13.05
N GLU A 122 4.49 -4.99 13.12
CA GLU A 122 5.87 -5.37 13.43
C GLU A 122 6.59 -5.74 12.13
N PRO A 123 7.42 -4.82 11.56
CA PRO A 123 8.05 -5.04 10.25
C PRO A 123 8.93 -6.28 10.18
N ASP A 124 9.73 -6.55 11.21
CA ASP A 124 10.62 -7.70 11.25
C ASP A 124 9.84 -9.02 11.27
N LYS A 125 8.73 -9.04 12.00
CA LYS A 125 7.85 -10.20 12.07
C LYS A 125 7.15 -10.44 10.74
N LEU A 126 6.70 -9.37 10.09
CA LEU A 126 6.09 -9.45 8.77
C LEU A 126 7.10 -9.98 7.74
N LEU A 127 8.32 -9.47 7.77
CA LEU A 127 9.39 -9.92 6.88
C LEU A 127 9.70 -11.41 7.09
N ALA A 128 9.74 -11.88 8.33
CA ALA A 128 10.01 -13.27 8.65
C ALA A 128 8.86 -14.22 8.23
N ALA A 129 7.62 -13.71 8.16
CA ALA A 129 6.44 -14.51 7.83
C ALA A 129 6.33 -14.80 6.32
N PHE A 130 7.01 -14.01 5.48
CA PHE A 130 6.89 -14.11 4.00
C PHE A 130 8.22 -14.25 3.28
#